data_c4e871fff7a1b59e5f36e867ed98d061
#
_entry.id   c4e871fff7a1b59e5f36e867ed98d061
#
_cell.length_a   1.000
_cell.length_b   1.000
_cell.length_c   1.000
_cell.angle_alpha   90.00
_cell.angle_beta   90.00
_cell.angle_gamma   90.00
#
_symmetry.space_group_name_H-M   'P 1'
#
loop_
_entity.id
_entity.type
_entity.pdbx_description
1 polymer ?
#
loop_
_entity_poly.entity_id
_entity_poly.type
_entity_poly.pdbx_seq_one_letter_code
_entity_poly.pdbx_strand_id
1 'polypeptide(L)'
;MTATTLAAQPTGLVLPSSFPDDVFEAVKARIFGKVPSASPAWEQLAGSHNGVRYRLRACADYSEEFTQSVQRFGDSPPVEKRYQQERQLFGFFVSGYAALDSFSFFMYFAAAHLQPGPFPTQRPGQIKSISCKSTPPAFAKAFPGEDITTALNTLLAEQMFNDWDAYRNVLAHRAAPGRVMYASVGSSAPDPAADWKIGSAGSLKIDASLTPPRLAWLVHTLSGLVVAADTFTQQHF
;
A
#
# COMPACT_ATOMS: atom_id res chain seq x y z
N MET A 1 1.70 33.22 -36.19
CA MET A 1 1.94 33.07 -34.75
C MET A 1 0.97 32.01 -34.24
N THR A 2 1.39 30.77 -34.09
CA THR A 2 0.59 29.66 -33.58
C THR A 2 0.66 29.69 -32.05
N ALA A 3 -0.47 29.95 -31.40
CA ALA A 3 -0.59 29.89 -29.96
C ALA A 3 -0.46 28.44 -29.51
N THR A 4 0.65 28.12 -28.84
CA THR A 4 0.83 26.84 -28.16
C THR A 4 -0.09 26.81 -26.94
N THR A 5 -1.19 26.08 -27.03
CA THR A 5 -2.08 25.82 -25.91
C THR A 5 -1.29 24.97 -24.90
N LEU A 6 -0.81 25.59 -23.81
CA LEU A 6 -0.27 24.88 -22.68
C LEU A 6 -1.38 24.00 -22.11
N ALA A 7 -1.23 22.68 -22.22
CA ALA A 7 -2.10 21.75 -21.53
C ALA A 7 -2.05 22.06 -20.03
N ALA A 8 -3.22 22.27 -19.43
CA ALA A 8 -3.34 22.52 -18.00
C ALA A 8 -2.69 21.35 -17.25
N GLN A 9 -1.72 21.63 -16.40
CA GLN A 9 -1.12 20.61 -15.55
C GLN A 9 -2.19 20.09 -14.58
N PRO A 10 -2.26 18.76 -14.35
CA PRO A 10 -3.23 18.21 -13.42
C PRO A 10 -3.02 18.81 -12.03
N THR A 11 -4.06 19.40 -11.46
CA THR A 11 -4.04 20.09 -10.16
C THR A 11 -4.03 19.15 -8.95
N GLY A 12 -3.82 17.83 -9.16
CA GLY A 12 -3.87 16.81 -8.13
C GLY A 12 -2.71 15.84 -8.14
N LEU A 13 -2.63 15.00 -7.12
CA LEU A 13 -1.67 13.90 -7.03
C LEU A 13 -1.95 12.89 -8.15
N VAL A 14 -0.96 12.61 -8.99
CA VAL A 14 -1.07 11.59 -10.05
C VAL A 14 -0.95 10.22 -9.44
N LEU A 15 -2.02 9.44 -9.46
CA LEU A 15 -2.09 8.06 -8.98
C LEU A 15 -2.01 7.07 -10.16
N PRO A 16 -1.73 5.77 -9.92
CA PRO A 16 -1.87 4.75 -10.94
C PRO A 16 -3.26 4.81 -11.59
N SER A 17 -3.33 4.80 -12.93
CA SER A 17 -4.55 5.05 -13.70
C SER A 17 -5.71 4.07 -13.43
N SER A 18 -5.40 2.88 -12.93
CA SER A 18 -6.38 1.86 -12.55
C SER A 18 -6.90 2.00 -11.11
N PHE A 19 -6.38 2.97 -10.32
CA PHE A 19 -6.94 3.26 -9.00
C PHE A 19 -8.14 4.20 -9.15
N PRO A 20 -9.32 3.87 -8.57
CA PRO A 20 -10.56 4.64 -8.72
C PRO A 20 -10.58 5.84 -7.74
N ASP A 21 -9.76 6.86 -8.02
CA ASP A 21 -9.58 8.02 -7.13
C ASP A 21 -10.87 8.84 -6.97
N ASP A 22 -11.67 8.96 -8.02
CA ASP A 22 -12.97 9.63 -8.03
C ASP A 22 -14.00 8.91 -7.13
N VAL A 23 -14.03 7.58 -7.16
CA VAL A 23 -14.86 6.78 -6.26
C VAL A 23 -14.39 6.93 -4.82
N PHE A 24 -13.07 6.94 -4.59
CA PHE A 24 -12.51 7.11 -3.25
C PHE A 24 -12.78 8.51 -2.67
N GLU A 25 -12.75 9.56 -3.50
CA GLU A 25 -13.20 10.90 -3.10
C GLU A 25 -14.71 10.95 -2.80
N ALA A 26 -15.54 10.21 -3.53
CA ALA A 26 -16.99 10.10 -3.25
C ALA A 26 -17.24 9.40 -1.91
N VAL A 27 -16.53 8.30 -1.60
CA VAL A 27 -16.56 7.62 -0.29
C VAL A 27 -16.23 8.60 0.83
N LYS A 28 -15.14 9.35 0.69
CA LYS A 28 -14.75 10.38 1.65
C LYS A 28 -15.87 11.41 1.82
N ALA A 29 -16.41 11.95 0.73
CA ALA A 29 -17.42 12.99 0.78
C ALA A 29 -18.67 12.55 1.58
N ARG A 30 -19.14 11.31 1.43
CA ARG A 30 -20.27 10.77 2.20
C ARG A 30 -19.94 10.69 3.69
N ILE A 31 -18.78 10.11 4.05
CA ILE A 31 -18.36 9.99 5.45
C ILE A 31 -18.25 11.39 6.08
N PHE A 32 -17.59 12.33 5.42
CA PHE A 32 -17.40 13.68 5.93
C PHE A 32 -18.72 14.48 5.98
N GLY A 33 -19.71 14.13 5.18
CA GLY A 33 -21.06 14.71 5.26
C GLY A 33 -21.81 14.34 6.55
N LYS A 34 -21.41 13.26 7.23
CA LYS A 34 -22.05 12.76 8.47
C LYS A 34 -21.20 12.94 9.72
N VAL A 35 -19.88 12.91 9.60
CA VAL A 35 -18.96 13.08 10.74
C VAL A 35 -18.80 14.58 11.03
N PRO A 36 -19.09 15.06 12.27
CA PRO A 36 -18.92 16.47 12.61
C PRO A 36 -17.45 16.91 12.49
N SER A 37 -17.20 18.08 11.89
CA SER A 37 -15.84 18.60 11.70
C SER A 37 -15.08 18.90 13.01
N ALA A 38 -15.79 19.11 14.12
CA ALA A 38 -15.21 19.24 15.45
C ALA A 38 -14.88 17.90 16.12
N SER A 39 -15.21 16.76 15.48
CA SER A 39 -14.89 15.44 16.02
C SER A 39 -13.40 15.13 15.91
N PRO A 40 -12.76 14.57 16.95
CA PRO A 40 -11.40 14.05 16.86
C PRO A 40 -11.20 13.01 15.73
N ALA A 41 -12.28 12.33 15.32
CA ALA A 41 -12.26 11.41 14.19
C ALA A 41 -12.03 12.11 12.85
N TRP A 42 -12.38 13.39 12.70
CA TRP A 42 -12.24 14.14 11.46
C TRP A 42 -10.79 14.20 10.96
N GLU A 43 -9.85 14.56 11.84
CA GLU A 43 -8.42 14.62 11.49
C GLU A 43 -7.87 13.23 11.12
N GLN A 44 -8.30 12.18 11.85
CA GLN A 44 -7.88 10.80 11.58
C GLN A 44 -8.40 10.33 10.22
N LEU A 45 -9.64 10.61 9.89
CA LEU A 45 -10.24 10.32 8.58
C LEU A 45 -9.52 11.07 7.47
N ALA A 46 -9.30 12.38 7.61
CA ALA A 46 -8.60 13.19 6.62
C ALA A 46 -7.16 12.70 6.40
N GLY A 47 -6.44 12.47 7.50
CA GLY A 47 -5.05 12.00 7.47
C GLY A 47 -4.92 10.62 6.83
N SER A 48 -5.82 9.67 7.15
CA SER A 48 -5.77 8.32 6.59
C SER A 48 -6.21 8.27 5.13
N HIS A 49 -7.23 9.03 4.72
CA HIS A 49 -7.60 9.17 3.32
C HIS A 49 -6.42 9.68 2.47
N ASN A 50 -5.79 10.77 2.88
CA ASN A 50 -4.60 11.29 2.23
C ASN A 50 -3.45 10.26 2.30
N GLY A 51 -3.33 9.54 3.41
CA GLY A 51 -2.33 8.50 3.62
C GLY A 51 -2.37 7.39 2.57
N VAL A 52 -3.56 6.93 2.16
CA VAL A 52 -3.72 5.96 1.06
C VAL A 52 -3.10 6.52 -0.22
N ARG A 53 -3.50 7.71 -0.62
CA ARG A 53 -3.10 8.34 -1.89
C ARG A 53 -1.60 8.61 -1.96
N TYR A 54 -1.03 9.26 -0.93
CA TYR A 54 0.40 9.58 -0.89
C TYR A 54 1.27 8.32 -0.87
N ARG A 55 0.87 7.30 -0.12
CA ARG A 55 1.64 6.05 0.01
C ARG A 55 1.54 5.18 -1.22
N LEU A 56 0.36 5.13 -1.87
CA LEU A 56 0.21 4.45 -3.15
C LEU A 56 1.07 5.12 -4.23
N ARG A 57 1.07 6.45 -4.29
CA ARG A 57 1.96 7.20 -5.21
C ARG A 57 3.43 6.92 -4.92
N ALA A 58 3.87 7.02 -3.68
CA ALA A 58 5.25 6.72 -3.31
C ALA A 58 5.65 5.29 -3.67
N CYS A 59 4.75 4.31 -3.46
CA CYS A 59 4.98 2.92 -3.86
C CYS A 59 5.17 2.79 -5.37
N ALA A 60 4.37 3.49 -6.17
CA ALA A 60 4.50 3.49 -7.63
C ALA A 60 5.83 4.12 -8.08
N ASP A 61 6.21 5.27 -7.50
CA ASP A 61 7.47 5.94 -7.81
C ASP A 61 8.68 5.04 -7.47
N TYR A 62 8.69 4.41 -6.30
CA TYR A 62 9.75 3.47 -5.92
C TYR A 62 9.82 2.23 -6.84
N SER A 63 8.67 1.74 -7.32
CA SER A 63 8.63 0.63 -8.28
C SER A 63 9.28 1.02 -9.61
N GLU A 64 8.94 2.19 -10.12
CA GLU A 64 9.49 2.73 -11.36
C GLU A 64 11.00 2.97 -11.25
N GLU A 65 11.43 3.69 -10.21
CA GLU A 65 12.85 3.98 -9.95
C GLU A 65 13.68 2.69 -9.82
N PHE A 66 13.17 1.70 -9.08
CA PHE A 66 13.84 0.40 -8.92
C PHE A 66 13.98 -0.32 -10.26
N THR A 67 12.88 -0.43 -11.02
CA THR A 67 12.87 -1.08 -12.34
C THR A 67 13.87 -0.44 -13.29
N GLN A 68 13.87 0.89 -13.38
CA GLN A 68 14.82 1.65 -14.22
C GLN A 68 16.26 1.46 -13.74
N SER A 69 16.48 1.42 -12.43
CA SER A 69 17.82 1.22 -11.85
C SER A 69 18.37 -0.16 -12.18
N VAL A 70 17.55 -1.22 -12.07
CA VAL A 70 17.96 -2.59 -12.43
C VAL A 70 18.19 -2.73 -13.94
N GLN A 71 17.33 -2.15 -14.77
CA GLN A 71 17.51 -2.14 -16.22
C GLN A 71 18.82 -1.46 -16.65
N ARG A 72 19.20 -0.38 -15.96
CA ARG A 72 20.39 0.41 -16.29
C ARG A 72 21.70 -0.18 -15.73
N PHE A 73 21.67 -0.72 -14.53
CA PHE A 73 22.88 -1.10 -13.77
C PHE A 73 22.98 -2.59 -13.46
N GLY A 74 21.98 -3.38 -13.86
CA GLY A 74 21.88 -4.80 -13.50
C GLY A 74 21.54 -5.04 -12.04
N ASP A 75 21.56 -6.31 -11.66
CA ASP A 75 21.27 -6.80 -10.31
C ASP A 75 22.51 -6.87 -9.39
N SER A 76 23.71 -6.70 -9.96
CA SER A 76 25.00 -6.73 -9.26
C SER A 76 25.80 -5.41 -9.47
N PRO A 77 25.17 -4.24 -9.23
CA PRO A 77 25.78 -2.96 -9.50
C PRO A 77 26.84 -2.59 -8.45
N PRO A 78 27.67 -1.54 -8.71
CA PRO A 78 28.56 -0.95 -7.71
C PRO A 78 27.82 -0.54 -6.43
N VAL A 79 28.52 -0.48 -5.30
CA VAL A 79 27.97 -0.33 -3.95
C VAL A 79 26.95 0.80 -3.85
N GLU A 80 27.23 1.98 -4.38
CA GLU A 80 26.33 3.14 -4.32
C GLU A 80 25.01 2.89 -5.08
N LYS A 81 25.06 2.26 -6.25
CA LYS A 81 23.87 1.90 -7.02
C LYS A 81 23.08 0.78 -6.38
N ARG A 82 23.77 -0.17 -5.75
CA ARG A 82 23.13 -1.20 -4.93
C ARG A 82 22.38 -0.59 -3.75
N TYR A 83 22.99 0.34 -3.02
CA TYR A 83 22.33 1.07 -1.95
C TYR A 83 21.05 1.79 -2.44
N GLN A 84 21.10 2.44 -3.62
CA GLN A 84 19.94 3.09 -4.22
C GLN A 84 18.81 2.09 -4.51
N GLN A 85 19.12 0.93 -5.11
CA GLN A 85 18.15 -0.14 -5.36
C GLN A 85 17.54 -0.68 -4.06
N GLU A 86 18.33 -0.90 -3.02
CA GLU A 86 17.85 -1.38 -1.73
C GLU A 86 16.99 -0.36 -1.01
N ARG A 87 17.32 0.93 -1.08
CA ARG A 87 16.48 2.03 -0.61
C ARG A 87 15.13 2.07 -1.33
N GLN A 88 15.11 1.86 -2.64
CA GLN A 88 13.90 1.82 -3.44
C GLN A 88 13.01 0.62 -3.06
N LEU A 89 13.59 -0.56 -2.87
CA LEU A 89 12.85 -1.73 -2.39
C LEU A 89 12.29 -1.52 -0.98
N PHE A 90 13.08 -0.93 -0.06
CA PHE A 90 12.59 -0.55 1.25
C PHE A 90 11.38 0.38 1.15
N GLY A 91 11.50 1.47 0.37
CA GLY A 91 10.42 2.44 0.16
C GLY A 91 9.19 1.79 -0.46
N PHE A 92 9.37 0.90 -1.44
CA PHE A 92 8.30 0.17 -2.11
C PHE A 92 7.47 -0.66 -1.12
N PHE A 93 8.10 -1.58 -0.39
CA PHE A 93 7.39 -2.48 0.53
C PHE A 93 6.76 -1.73 1.72
N VAL A 94 7.48 -0.76 2.28
CA VAL A 94 6.96 0.03 3.42
C VAL A 94 5.80 0.91 2.99
N SER A 95 5.89 1.59 1.85
CA SER A 95 4.82 2.47 1.36
C SER A 95 3.59 1.68 0.94
N GLY A 96 3.76 0.56 0.24
CA GLY A 96 2.63 -0.26 -0.20
C GLY A 96 1.86 -0.87 0.96
N TYR A 97 2.54 -1.45 1.94
CA TYR A 97 1.88 -1.96 3.15
C TYR A 97 1.18 -0.84 3.92
N ALA A 98 1.84 0.30 4.07
CA ALA A 98 1.26 1.44 4.77
C ALA A 98 0.06 2.07 4.02
N ALA A 99 -0.09 1.88 2.71
CA ALA A 99 -1.30 2.27 1.98
C ALA A 99 -2.51 1.41 2.41
N LEU A 100 -2.32 0.10 2.55
CA LEU A 100 -3.36 -0.82 3.06
C LEU A 100 -3.73 -0.52 4.52
N ASP A 101 -2.73 -0.25 5.38
CA ASP A 101 -2.96 0.18 6.75
C ASP A 101 -3.75 1.49 6.81
N SER A 102 -3.44 2.46 5.95
CA SER A 102 -4.17 3.73 5.89
C SER A 102 -5.62 3.54 5.46
N PHE A 103 -5.89 2.67 4.48
CA PHE A 103 -7.25 2.34 4.08
C PHE A 103 -8.03 1.70 5.22
N SER A 104 -7.44 0.72 5.88
CA SER A 104 -8.05 0.04 7.03
C SER A 104 -8.33 1.00 8.19
N PHE A 105 -7.40 1.91 8.46
CA PHE A 105 -7.55 2.95 9.47
C PHE A 105 -8.68 3.93 9.12
N PHE A 106 -8.78 4.35 7.84
CA PHE A 106 -9.87 5.20 7.35
C PHE A 106 -11.23 4.54 7.56
N MET A 107 -11.39 3.28 7.13
CA MET A 107 -12.63 2.54 7.28
C MET A 107 -12.96 2.23 8.74
N TYR A 108 -11.96 1.98 9.59
CA TYR A 108 -12.16 1.77 11.02
C TYR A 108 -12.77 3.00 11.69
N PHE A 109 -12.28 4.19 11.41
CA PHE A 109 -12.85 5.42 11.96
C PHE A 109 -14.23 5.75 11.39
N ALA A 110 -14.48 5.45 10.11
CA ALA A 110 -15.82 5.54 9.54
C ALA A 110 -16.80 4.62 10.28
N ALA A 111 -16.43 3.35 10.48
CA ALA A 111 -17.23 2.38 11.19
C ALA A 111 -17.40 2.72 12.70
N ALA A 112 -16.38 3.31 13.33
CA ALA A 112 -16.46 3.79 14.72
C ALA A 112 -17.50 4.90 14.91
N HIS A 113 -17.75 5.71 13.88
CA HIS A 113 -18.82 6.71 13.90
C HIS A 113 -20.22 6.06 13.92
N LEU A 114 -20.40 4.95 13.22
CA LEU A 114 -21.66 4.20 13.15
C LEU A 114 -21.87 3.31 14.37
N GLN A 115 -20.85 2.58 14.79
CA GLN A 115 -20.89 1.58 15.87
C GLN A 115 -19.62 1.66 16.74
N PRO A 116 -19.54 2.57 17.71
CA PRO A 116 -18.31 2.78 18.50
C PRO A 116 -17.93 1.58 19.38
N GLY A 117 -18.85 0.70 19.73
CA GLY A 117 -18.58 -0.46 20.58
C GLY A 117 -17.56 -1.44 19.99
N PRO A 118 -17.76 -1.96 18.77
CA PRO A 118 -16.79 -2.81 18.07
C PRO A 118 -15.53 -2.09 17.61
N PHE A 119 -15.55 -0.75 17.51
CA PHE A 119 -14.47 0.09 16.98
C PHE A 119 -14.01 1.13 18.02
N PRO A 120 -13.38 0.71 19.13
CA PRO A 120 -12.96 1.64 20.18
C PRO A 120 -11.81 2.54 19.74
N THR A 121 -11.98 3.88 19.93
CA THR A 121 -11.01 4.92 19.55
C THR A 121 -10.75 5.96 20.65
N GLN A 122 -11.23 5.71 21.90
CA GLN A 122 -11.18 6.68 22.98
C GLN A 122 -9.79 6.80 23.64
N ARG A 123 -8.94 5.78 23.49
CA ARG A 123 -7.62 5.72 24.12
C ARG A 123 -6.49 5.62 23.09
N PRO A 124 -5.35 6.28 23.32
CA PRO A 124 -4.23 6.21 22.37
C PRO A 124 -3.77 4.78 22.05
N GLY A 125 -3.80 3.85 23.00
CA GLY A 125 -3.47 2.44 22.79
C GLY A 125 -4.42 1.73 21.84
N GLN A 126 -5.70 2.06 21.86
CA GLN A 126 -6.69 1.52 20.93
C GLN A 126 -6.43 2.00 19.51
N ILE A 127 -6.13 3.29 19.34
CA ILE A 127 -5.80 3.85 18.04
C ILE A 127 -4.52 3.21 17.46
N LYS A 128 -3.50 2.99 18.30
CA LYS A 128 -2.24 2.34 17.87
C LYS A 128 -2.41 0.88 17.44
N SER A 129 -3.45 0.20 17.89
CA SER A 129 -3.72 -1.19 17.52
C SER A 129 -4.50 -1.34 16.21
N ILE A 130 -5.01 -0.25 15.63
CA ILE A 130 -5.73 -0.28 14.35
C ILE A 130 -4.73 -0.59 13.23
N SER A 131 -5.05 -1.59 12.43
CA SER A 131 -4.21 -2.03 11.31
C SER A 131 -5.03 -2.80 10.28
N CYS A 132 -4.46 -3.08 9.12
CA CYS A 132 -5.08 -3.97 8.14
C CYS A 132 -5.34 -5.39 8.66
N LYS A 133 -4.72 -5.80 9.78
CA LYS A 133 -4.98 -7.10 10.42
C LYS A 133 -6.06 -7.05 11.50
N SER A 134 -6.18 -5.94 12.23
CA SER A 134 -7.16 -5.81 13.32
C SER A 134 -8.52 -5.28 12.87
N THR A 135 -8.59 -4.60 11.74
CA THR A 135 -9.83 -4.03 11.19
C THR A 135 -10.81 -5.09 10.68
N PRO A 136 -10.41 -6.13 9.90
CA PRO A 136 -11.34 -7.12 9.38
C PRO A 136 -12.14 -7.88 10.43
N PRO A 137 -11.57 -8.36 11.55
CA PRO A 137 -12.34 -9.00 12.63
C PRO A 137 -13.38 -8.07 13.26
N ALA A 138 -13.09 -6.76 13.38
CA ALA A 138 -14.05 -5.80 13.90
C ALA A 138 -15.23 -5.60 12.93
N PHE A 139 -14.95 -5.52 11.62
CA PHE A 139 -15.98 -5.46 10.59
C PHE A 139 -16.82 -6.74 10.54
N ALA A 140 -16.21 -7.93 10.61
CA ALA A 140 -16.95 -9.20 10.63
C ALA A 140 -17.93 -9.29 11.79
N LYS A 141 -17.60 -8.69 12.94
CA LYS A 141 -18.47 -8.64 14.12
C LYS A 141 -19.61 -7.62 13.97
N ALA A 142 -19.32 -6.44 13.41
CA ALA A 142 -20.25 -5.32 13.38
C ALA A 142 -21.15 -5.30 12.14
N PHE A 143 -20.60 -5.73 11.01
CA PHE A 143 -21.23 -5.66 9.68
C PHE A 143 -21.07 -7.00 8.94
N PRO A 144 -21.60 -8.11 9.51
CA PRO A 144 -21.49 -9.42 8.86
C PRO A 144 -22.28 -9.42 7.54
N GLY A 145 -21.67 -9.96 6.48
CA GLY A 145 -22.29 -10.08 5.17
C GLY A 145 -22.14 -8.84 4.25
N GLU A 146 -21.57 -7.75 4.75
CA GLU A 146 -21.26 -6.58 3.92
C GLU A 146 -20.08 -6.86 2.97
N ASP A 147 -20.12 -6.26 1.77
CA ASP A 147 -19.08 -6.41 0.76
C ASP A 147 -17.70 -5.97 1.28
N ILE A 148 -17.66 -4.87 2.03
CA ILE A 148 -16.42 -4.39 2.66
C ILE A 148 -15.83 -5.41 3.64
N THR A 149 -16.67 -6.10 4.39
CA THR A 149 -16.22 -7.16 5.31
C THR A 149 -15.61 -8.34 4.55
N THR A 150 -16.27 -8.74 3.46
CA THR A 150 -15.77 -9.79 2.58
C THR A 150 -14.42 -9.39 1.95
N ALA A 151 -14.31 -8.18 1.41
CA ALA A 151 -13.10 -7.67 0.77
C ALA A 151 -11.92 -7.59 1.76
N LEU A 152 -12.16 -7.10 2.99
CA LEU A 152 -11.15 -7.03 4.03
C LEU A 152 -10.67 -8.42 4.49
N ASN A 153 -11.56 -9.41 4.59
CA ASN A 153 -11.19 -10.78 4.94
C ASN A 153 -10.42 -11.47 3.79
N THR A 154 -10.82 -11.22 2.54
CA THR A 154 -10.12 -11.72 1.35
C THR A 154 -8.68 -11.22 1.32
N LEU A 155 -8.44 -9.93 1.60
CA LEU A 155 -7.08 -9.37 1.71
C LEU A 155 -6.21 -10.18 2.67
N LEU A 156 -6.70 -10.53 3.87
CA LEU A 156 -5.92 -11.29 4.84
C LEU A 156 -5.61 -12.73 4.42
N ALA A 157 -6.42 -13.30 3.55
CA ALA A 157 -6.23 -14.67 3.05
C ALA A 157 -5.25 -14.75 1.88
N GLU A 158 -4.91 -13.63 1.25
CA GLU A 158 -4.03 -13.61 0.08
C GLU A 158 -2.56 -13.84 0.45
N GLN A 159 -1.89 -14.74 -0.27
CA GLN A 159 -0.46 -15.00 -0.07
C GLN A 159 0.39 -13.76 -0.32
N MET A 160 0.05 -12.95 -1.32
CA MET A 160 0.77 -11.71 -1.63
C MET A 160 0.74 -10.71 -0.45
N PHE A 161 -0.38 -10.62 0.27
CA PHE A 161 -0.47 -9.82 1.49
C PHE A 161 0.46 -10.34 2.58
N ASN A 162 0.46 -11.66 2.80
CA ASN A 162 1.31 -12.30 3.81
C ASN A 162 2.80 -12.11 3.50
N ASP A 163 3.19 -12.25 2.23
CA ASP A 163 4.56 -11.99 1.77
C ASP A 163 4.95 -10.53 2.02
N TRP A 164 4.07 -9.60 1.66
CA TRP A 164 4.32 -8.17 1.85
C TRP A 164 4.46 -7.79 3.33
N ASP A 165 3.60 -8.31 4.19
CA ASP A 165 3.69 -8.14 5.64
C ASP A 165 5.02 -8.67 6.19
N ALA A 166 5.43 -9.87 5.76
CA ALA A 166 6.68 -10.47 6.18
C ALA A 166 7.89 -9.63 5.74
N TYR A 167 7.92 -9.16 4.49
CA TYR A 167 9.01 -8.33 3.97
C TYR A 167 9.07 -6.97 4.69
N ARG A 168 7.93 -6.29 4.82
CA ARG A 168 7.87 -5.01 5.53
C ARG A 168 8.33 -5.14 6.98
N ASN A 169 7.97 -6.22 7.68
CA ASN A 169 8.35 -6.41 9.07
C ASN A 169 9.87 -6.60 9.24
N VAL A 170 10.52 -7.32 8.33
CA VAL A 170 11.98 -7.44 8.34
C VAL A 170 12.63 -6.08 8.06
N LEU A 171 12.17 -5.40 7.01
CA LEU A 171 12.72 -4.12 6.57
C LEU A 171 12.57 -3.01 7.61
N ALA A 172 11.39 -2.90 8.22
CA ALA A 172 11.09 -1.80 9.14
C ALA A 172 11.67 -2.00 10.55
N HIS A 173 11.94 -3.25 10.97
CA HIS A 173 12.18 -3.52 12.40
C HIS A 173 13.43 -4.34 12.71
N ARG A 174 14.10 -4.99 11.74
CA ARG A 174 15.10 -6.00 12.10
C ARG A 174 16.46 -5.81 11.48
N ALA A 175 16.58 -5.80 10.17
CA ALA A 175 17.87 -5.72 9.50
C ALA A 175 17.73 -5.28 8.05
N ALA A 176 18.78 -4.71 7.49
CA ALA A 176 18.93 -4.60 6.06
C ALA A 176 19.15 -6.01 5.47
N PRO A 177 18.34 -6.45 4.49
CA PRO A 177 18.55 -7.75 3.84
C PRO A 177 19.90 -7.82 3.13
N GLY A 178 20.55 -8.97 3.22
CA GLY A 178 21.78 -9.24 2.46
C GLY A 178 21.47 -9.53 1.00
N ARG A 179 22.27 -8.97 0.09
CA ARG A 179 22.23 -9.35 -1.34
C ARG A 179 23.27 -10.41 -1.62
N VAL A 180 22.82 -11.56 -2.15
CA VAL A 180 23.71 -12.61 -2.64
C VAL A 180 23.83 -12.45 -4.15
N MET A 181 25.05 -12.23 -4.62
CA MET A 181 25.39 -12.16 -6.04
C MET A 181 26.03 -13.48 -6.46
N TYR A 182 25.72 -13.93 -7.65
CA TYR A 182 26.26 -15.16 -8.23
C TYR A 182 27.27 -14.80 -9.32
N ALA A 183 28.35 -15.54 -9.39
CA ALA A 183 29.35 -15.41 -10.44
C ALA A 183 29.71 -16.81 -10.95
N SER A 184 29.51 -17.07 -12.24
CA SER A 184 29.89 -18.31 -12.86
C SER A 184 31.33 -18.24 -13.37
N VAL A 185 32.14 -19.20 -12.99
CA VAL A 185 33.51 -19.30 -13.48
C VAL A 185 33.58 -20.34 -14.59
N GLY A 186 34.01 -19.92 -15.79
CA GLY A 186 34.20 -20.81 -16.93
C GLY A 186 32.92 -21.24 -17.65
N SER A 187 31.75 -20.62 -17.37
CA SER A 187 30.49 -20.85 -18.07
C SER A 187 30.20 -19.69 -19.04
N SER A 188 29.63 -20.02 -20.21
CA SER A 188 29.08 -19.02 -21.14
C SER A 188 27.62 -18.66 -20.84
N ALA A 189 26.98 -19.34 -19.88
CA ALA A 189 25.63 -19.01 -19.46
C ALA A 189 25.63 -17.71 -18.63
N PRO A 190 24.59 -16.87 -18.76
CA PRO A 190 24.44 -15.71 -17.90
C PRO A 190 24.32 -16.12 -16.43
N ASP A 191 24.90 -15.33 -15.53
CA ASP A 191 24.78 -15.56 -14.10
C ASP A 191 23.30 -15.50 -13.67
N PRO A 192 22.89 -16.32 -12.67
CA PRO A 192 21.57 -16.20 -12.08
C PRO A 192 21.38 -14.80 -11.50
N ALA A 193 20.14 -14.29 -11.55
CA ALA A 193 19.82 -13.02 -10.90
C ALA A 193 20.16 -13.04 -9.40
N ALA A 194 20.63 -11.90 -8.89
CA ALA A 194 20.96 -11.77 -7.47
C ALA A 194 19.74 -12.02 -6.59
N ASP A 195 19.96 -12.60 -5.42
CA ASP A 195 18.93 -12.82 -4.40
C ASP A 195 19.03 -11.78 -3.27
N TRP A 196 17.90 -11.25 -2.86
CA TRP A 196 17.77 -10.43 -1.67
C TRP A 196 17.28 -11.31 -0.50
N LYS A 197 18.14 -11.60 0.47
CA LYS A 197 17.82 -12.49 1.60
C LYS A 197 17.11 -11.73 2.70
N ILE A 198 15.83 -12.05 2.92
CA ILE A 198 14.95 -11.36 3.86
C ILE A 198 14.75 -12.21 5.13
N GLY A 199 15.82 -12.78 5.65
CA GLY A 199 15.80 -13.57 6.88
C GLY A 199 14.75 -14.71 6.81
N SER A 200 13.87 -14.80 7.79
CA SER A 200 12.82 -15.82 7.85
C SER A 200 11.71 -15.64 6.79
N ALA A 201 11.64 -14.48 6.14
CA ALA A 201 10.68 -14.23 5.05
C ALA A 201 11.16 -14.78 3.68
N GLY A 202 12.32 -15.47 3.65
CA GLY A 202 12.83 -16.09 2.45
C GLY A 202 13.76 -15.21 1.62
N SER A 203 13.68 -15.32 0.30
CA SER A 203 14.47 -14.51 -0.62
C SER A 203 13.65 -14.03 -1.81
N LEU A 204 14.05 -12.88 -2.34
CA LEU A 204 13.49 -12.29 -3.56
C LEU A 204 14.58 -12.20 -4.62
N LYS A 205 14.29 -12.61 -5.83
CA LYS A 205 15.17 -12.36 -6.98
C LYS A 205 15.17 -10.87 -7.29
N ILE A 206 16.35 -10.32 -7.49
CA ILE A 206 16.55 -8.93 -7.87
C ILE A 206 16.57 -8.83 -9.40
N ASP A 207 15.46 -8.51 -9.97
CA ASP A 207 15.32 -8.23 -11.40
C ASP A 207 14.29 -7.12 -11.66
N ALA A 208 14.22 -6.63 -12.89
CA ALA A 208 13.32 -5.54 -13.26
C ALA A 208 11.83 -5.93 -13.16
N SER A 209 11.50 -7.21 -13.02
CA SER A 209 10.13 -7.71 -12.89
C SER A 209 9.69 -7.85 -11.41
N LEU A 210 10.56 -7.56 -10.44
CA LEU A 210 10.28 -7.78 -9.02
C LEU A 210 9.10 -6.94 -8.51
N THR A 211 9.09 -5.65 -8.80
CA THR A 211 8.10 -4.72 -8.24
C THR A 211 6.83 -4.54 -9.08
N PRO A 212 6.84 -4.56 -10.44
CA PRO A 212 5.64 -4.26 -11.22
C PRO A 212 4.43 -5.16 -10.96
N PRO A 213 4.55 -6.50 -10.90
CA PRO A 213 3.38 -7.36 -10.62
C PRO A 213 2.85 -7.17 -9.19
N ARG A 214 3.72 -6.84 -8.23
CA ARG A 214 3.34 -6.53 -6.85
C ARG A 214 2.60 -5.20 -6.75
N LEU A 215 3.05 -4.19 -7.49
CA LEU A 215 2.34 -2.92 -7.60
C LEU A 215 0.96 -3.11 -8.24
N ALA A 216 0.87 -3.89 -9.31
CA ALA A 216 -0.40 -4.20 -9.97
C ALA A 216 -1.38 -4.90 -9.01
N TRP A 217 -0.89 -5.87 -8.21
CA TRP A 217 -1.68 -6.50 -7.16
C TRP A 217 -2.16 -5.48 -6.11
N LEU A 218 -1.28 -4.61 -5.61
CA LEU A 218 -1.64 -3.59 -4.62
C LEU A 218 -2.73 -2.65 -5.13
N VAL A 219 -2.58 -2.17 -6.36
CA VAL A 219 -3.57 -1.28 -7.00
C VAL A 219 -4.90 -2.00 -7.17
N HIS A 220 -4.89 -3.25 -7.66
CA HIS A 220 -6.10 -4.06 -7.82
C HIS A 220 -6.82 -4.28 -6.49
N THR A 221 -6.08 -4.66 -5.46
CA THR A 221 -6.61 -4.90 -4.10
C THR A 221 -7.20 -3.63 -3.50
N LEU A 222 -6.48 -2.50 -3.54
CA LEU A 222 -7.00 -1.22 -3.06
C LEU A 222 -8.24 -0.78 -3.85
N SER A 223 -8.26 -1.01 -5.16
CA SER A 223 -9.44 -0.69 -6.00
C SER A 223 -10.66 -1.51 -5.58
N GLY A 224 -10.51 -2.80 -5.35
CA GLY A 224 -11.59 -3.66 -4.83
C GLY A 224 -12.10 -3.21 -3.46
N LEU A 225 -11.18 -2.84 -2.56
CA LEU A 225 -11.53 -2.29 -1.25
C LEU A 225 -12.28 -0.96 -1.35
N VAL A 226 -11.88 -0.07 -2.26
CA VAL A 226 -12.57 1.22 -2.51
C VAL A 226 -13.98 0.99 -3.05
N VAL A 227 -14.17 0.07 -3.99
CA VAL A 227 -15.50 -0.27 -4.53
C VAL A 227 -16.40 -0.83 -3.43
N ALA A 228 -15.89 -1.73 -2.59
CA ALA A 228 -16.65 -2.27 -1.47
C ALA A 228 -16.98 -1.18 -0.41
N ALA A 229 -16.06 -0.24 -0.18
CA ALA A 229 -16.30 0.91 0.70
C ALA A 229 -17.34 1.87 0.10
N ASP A 230 -17.39 2.01 -1.23
CA ASP A 230 -18.42 2.82 -1.90
C ASP A 230 -19.81 2.25 -1.64
N THR A 231 -20.01 0.95 -1.85
CA THR A 231 -21.26 0.25 -1.53
C THR A 231 -21.64 0.45 -0.05
N PHE A 232 -20.68 0.20 0.85
CA PHE A 232 -20.89 0.35 2.30
C PHE A 232 -21.31 1.78 2.67
N THR A 233 -20.62 2.79 2.11
CA THR A 233 -20.94 4.19 2.46
C THR A 233 -22.23 4.69 1.84
N GLN A 234 -22.67 4.16 0.71
CA GLN A 234 -24.01 4.44 0.16
C GLN A 234 -25.12 3.93 1.06
N GLN A 235 -24.90 2.84 1.77
CA GLN A 235 -25.92 2.23 2.63
C GLN A 235 -25.99 2.87 4.02
N HIS A 236 -24.85 3.35 4.55
CA HIS A 236 -24.73 3.74 5.95
C HIS A 236 -24.50 5.24 6.19
N PHE A 237 -24.12 6.00 5.16
CA PHE A 237 -23.79 7.43 5.24
C PHE A 237 -24.63 8.25 4.27
#